data_8e315c392fd8a34239ec40ab415c0916
#
_entry.id   8e315c392fd8a34239ec40ab415c0916
#
_cell.length_a   1.000
_cell.length_b   1.000
_cell.length_c   1.000
_cell.angle_alpha   90.00
_cell.angle_beta   90.00
_cell.angle_gamma   90.00
#
_symmetry.space_group_name_H-M   'P 1'
#
loop_
_entity.id
_entity.type
_entity.pdbx_description
1 polymer ?
#
loop_
_entity_poly.entity_id
_entity_poly.type
_entity_poly.pdbx_seq_one_letter_code
_entity_poly.pdbx_strand_id
1 'polypeptide(L)'
;FDSFGLPAEQYAIKTGKHPKETTKKNIDIFKKQLNTIGLSFDWDREVRTSDSKYYKWTQWIFLKLYNSYFDKEKNKALPIEKLSIPKSLSLKQKNDFIDSKRLAYIDEINVNWCEELGTVLSNEEVIGGLSERGGFPVVKKPMKQWVMRITKYSERLLNDLKNLDWPESIKTSQKNWIGKSEGAEISFKVDNNKLIEVFT
;
A
#
# COMPACT_ATOMS: atom_id res chain seq x y z
N PHE A 1 -6.06 -18.39 -2.69
CA PHE A 1 -5.07 -18.39 -1.59
C PHE A 1 -4.19 -17.17 -1.71
N ASP A 2 -4.24 -16.30 -0.69
CA ASP A 2 -3.22 -15.27 -0.49
C ASP A 2 -2.01 -15.97 0.13
N SER A 3 -0.93 -16.06 -0.63
CA SER A 3 0.13 -17.04 -0.36
C SER A 3 1.54 -16.45 -0.27
N PHE A 4 1.70 -15.14 -0.36
CA PHE A 4 2.87 -14.43 0.13
C PHE A 4 2.71 -14.11 1.62
N GLY A 5 3.81 -14.01 2.34
CA GLY A 5 3.75 -13.45 3.67
C GLY A 5 4.75 -14.01 4.66
N LEU A 6 4.87 -13.27 5.76
CA LEU A 6 5.78 -13.52 6.88
C LEU A 6 5.71 -14.95 7.46
N PRO A 7 4.54 -15.61 7.59
CA PRO A 7 4.50 -16.98 8.13
C PRO A 7 5.34 -17.99 7.35
N ALA A 8 5.27 -17.94 6.01
CA ALA A 8 6.03 -18.85 5.16
C ALA A 8 7.53 -18.52 5.18
N GLU A 9 7.88 -17.24 5.25
CA GLU A 9 9.26 -16.76 5.32
C GLU A 9 9.91 -17.15 6.65
N GLN A 10 9.24 -16.92 7.77
CA GLN A 10 9.75 -17.30 9.10
C GLN A 10 9.89 -18.82 9.25
N TYR A 11 8.98 -19.59 8.65
CA TYR A 11 9.12 -21.04 8.63
C TYR A 11 10.34 -21.47 7.79
N ALA A 12 10.59 -20.80 6.67
CA ALA A 12 11.76 -21.06 5.84
C ALA A 12 13.07 -20.79 6.59
N ILE A 13 13.16 -19.67 7.32
CA ILE A 13 14.32 -19.34 8.16
C ILE A 13 14.57 -20.42 9.21
N LYS A 14 13.52 -20.89 9.90
CA LYS A 14 13.63 -21.92 10.95
C LYS A 14 13.98 -23.32 10.44
N THR A 15 13.54 -23.67 9.24
CA THR A 15 13.60 -25.07 8.75
C THR A 15 14.51 -25.28 7.56
N GLY A 16 14.99 -24.18 6.93
CA GLY A 16 15.75 -24.24 5.67
C GLY A 16 14.92 -24.65 4.45
N LYS A 17 13.58 -24.78 4.59
CA LYS A 17 12.70 -25.17 3.49
C LYS A 17 12.24 -23.96 2.70
N HIS A 18 12.29 -24.04 1.37
CA HIS A 18 11.87 -22.95 0.51
C HIS A 18 10.37 -22.63 0.72
N PRO A 19 9.98 -21.34 0.87
CA PRO A 19 8.58 -20.93 1.12
C PRO A 19 7.58 -21.50 0.13
N LYS A 20 7.92 -21.59 -1.16
CA LYS A 20 7.09 -22.15 -2.22
C LYS A 20 6.66 -23.58 -1.94
N GLU A 21 7.54 -24.42 -1.42
CA GLU A 21 7.24 -25.83 -1.13
C GLU A 21 6.31 -25.96 0.06
N THR A 22 6.56 -25.19 1.11
CA THR A 22 5.72 -25.15 2.30
C THR A 22 4.33 -24.63 1.97
N THR A 23 4.23 -23.54 1.20
CA THR A 23 2.97 -22.94 0.77
C THR A 23 2.15 -23.94 -0.06
N LYS A 24 2.78 -24.63 -1.03
CA LYS A 24 2.11 -25.64 -1.83
C LYS A 24 1.53 -26.76 -0.95
N LYS A 25 2.34 -27.31 -0.04
CA LYS A 25 1.91 -28.35 0.88
C LYS A 25 0.73 -27.91 1.76
N ASN A 26 0.78 -26.70 2.28
CA ASN A 26 -0.29 -26.14 3.11
C ASN A 26 -1.58 -25.94 2.32
N ILE A 27 -1.51 -25.45 1.09
CA ILE A 27 -2.67 -25.33 0.19
C ILE A 27 -3.33 -26.70 -0.02
N ASP A 28 -2.54 -27.75 -0.30
CA ASP A 28 -3.05 -29.10 -0.49
C ASP A 28 -3.74 -29.63 0.78
N ILE A 29 -3.21 -29.29 1.97
CA ILE A 29 -3.84 -29.63 3.26
C ILE A 29 -5.15 -28.85 3.44
N PHE A 30 -5.18 -27.54 3.21
CA PHE A 30 -6.40 -26.74 3.31
C PHE A 30 -7.50 -27.24 2.37
N LYS A 31 -7.17 -27.59 1.13
CA LYS A 31 -8.15 -28.18 0.19
C LYS A 31 -8.77 -29.47 0.74
N LYS A 32 -7.94 -30.35 1.29
CA LYS A 32 -8.44 -31.58 1.92
C LYS A 32 -9.38 -31.29 3.10
N GLN A 33 -8.98 -30.37 3.99
CA GLN A 33 -9.79 -29.98 5.15
C GLN A 33 -11.13 -29.37 4.73
N LEU A 34 -11.14 -28.45 3.77
CA LEU A 34 -12.34 -27.81 3.25
C LEU A 34 -13.29 -28.83 2.57
N ASN A 35 -12.73 -29.80 1.83
CA ASN A 35 -13.52 -30.90 1.25
C ASN A 35 -14.12 -31.81 2.32
N THR A 36 -13.41 -32.05 3.44
CA THR A 36 -13.88 -32.89 4.54
C THR A 36 -15.15 -32.33 5.21
N ILE A 37 -15.26 -31.00 5.30
CA ILE A 37 -16.46 -30.33 5.85
C ILE A 37 -17.56 -30.11 4.80
N GLY A 38 -17.41 -30.67 3.60
CA GLY A 38 -18.46 -30.69 2.59
C GLY A 38 -18.59 -29.40 1.77
N LEU A 39 -17.57 -28.50 1.78
CA LEU A 39 -17.59 -27.30 0.94
C LEU A 39 -17.30 -27.66 -0.53
N SER A 40 -18.20 -27.25 -1.42
CA SER A 40 -18.11 -27.52 -2.86
C SER A 40 -17.47 -26.36 -3.62
N PHE A 41 -16.16 -26.20 -3.44
CA PHE A 41 -15.39 -25.24 -4.23
C PHE A 41 -15.02 -25.82 -5.60
N ASP A 42 -15.06 -24.97 -6.62
CA ASP A 42 -14.49 -25.27 -7.93
C ASP A 42 -12.96 -25.02 -7.90
N TRP A 43 -12.21 -26.07 -7.62
CA TRP A 43 -10.75 -26.00 -7.51
C TRP A 43 -10.04 -25.73 -8.84
N ASP A 44 -10.71 -25.88 -9.99
CA ASP A 44 -10.14 -25.51 -11.29
C ASP A 44 -10.04 -23.98 -11.46
N ARG A 45 -10.78 -23.23 -10.65
CA ARG A 45 -10.69 -21.77 -10.53
C ARG A 45 -9.82 -21.30 -9.39
N GLU A 46 -8.97 -22.16 -8.87
CA GLU A 46 -8.04 -21.80 -7.81
C GLU A 46 -7.06 -20.72 -8.24
N VAL A 47 -6.88 -19.72 -7.38
CA VAL A 47 -5.89 -18.64 -7.54
C VAL A 47 -4.90 -18.68 -6.38
N ARG A 48 -3.61 -18.59 -6.69
CA ARG A 48 -2.51 -18.46 -5.73
C ARG A 48 -1.77 -17.14 -6.02
N THR A 49 -1.80 -16.21 -5.11
CA THR A 49 -1.21 -14.87 -5.34
C THR A 49 0.31 -14.92 -5.52
N SER A 50 0.99 -15.95 -4.99
CA SER A 50 2.42 -16.19 -5.18
C SER A 50 2.78 -16.94 -6.47
N ASP A 51 1.81 -17.31 -7.30
CA ASP A 51 2.10 -17.91 -8.60
C ASP A 51 2.49 -16.83 -9.61
N SER A 52 3.56 -17.07 -10.40
CA SER A 52 4.04 -16.14 -11.42
C SER A 52 2.99 -15.81 -12.49
N LYS A 53 2.10 -16.76 -12.78
CA LYS A 53 0.95 -16.52 -13.68
C LYS A 53 -0.03 -15.48 -13.13
N TYR A 54 -0.09 -15.33 -11.80
CA TYR A 54 -0.93 -14.35 -11.12
C TYR A 54 -0.18 -13.04 -10.86
N TYR A 55 0.95 -13.05 -10.15
CA TYR A 55 1.60 -11.81 -9.74
C TYR A 55 2.18 -10.97 -10.89
N LYS A 56 2.34 -11.56 -12.09
CA LYS A 56 2.64 -10.76 -13.29
C LYS A 56 1.64 -9.63 -13.53
N TRP A 57 0.37 -9.82 -13.13
CA TRP A 57 -0.66 -8.80 -13.25
C TRP A 57 -0.51 -7.71 -12.19
N THR A 58 -0.09 -8.06 -10.98
CA THR A 58 0.29 -7.08 -9.95
C THR A 58 1.46 -6.22 -10.41
N GLN A 59 2.48 -6.85 -11.00
CA GLN A 59 3.62 -6.15 -11.60
C GLN A 59 3.18 -5.24 -12.76
N TRP A 60 2.27 -5.71 -13.60
CA TRP A 60 1.73 -4.92 -14.70
C TRP A 60 0.95 -3.69 -14.19
N ILE A 61 0.13 -3.84 -13.17
CA ILE A 61 -0.58 -2.72 -12.53
C ILE A 61 0.44 -1.71 -11.97
N PHE A 62 1.48 -2.18 -11.30
CA PHE A 62 2.54 -1.33 -10.78
C PHE A 62 3.21 -0.51 -11.91
N LEU A 63 3.55 -1.15 -13.02
CA LEU A 63 4.13 -0.47 -14.17
C LEU A 63 3.18 0.57 -14.79
N LYS A 64 1.87 0.30 -14.78
CA LYS A 64 0.86 1.29 -15.20
C LYS A 64 0.86 2.51 -14.28
N LEU A 65 0.93 2.31 -12.96
CA LEU A 65 1.03 3.42 -11.99
C LEU A 65 2.33 4.19 -12.16
N TYR A 66 3.46 3.50 -12.29
CA TYR A 66 4.77 4.12 -12.50
C TYR A 66 4.83 4.97 -13.78
N ASN A 67 4.21 4.49 -14.86
CA ASN A 67 4.15 5.20 -16.15
C ASN A 67 2.95 6.15 -16.27
N SER A 68 2.38 6.59 -15.14
CA SER A 68 1.22 7.49 -15.13
C SER A 68 1.40 8.63 -14.13
N TYR A 69 0.70 9.73 -14.37
CA TYR A 69 0.50 10.82 -13.43
C TYR A 69 -1.00 11.12 -13.27
N PHE A 70 -1.38 11.76 -12.16
CA PHE A 70 -2.76 12.19 -11.94
C PHE A 70 -3.01 13.57 -12.53
N ASP A 71 -3.89 13.65 -13.51
CA ASP A 71 -4.38 14.91 -14.09
C ASP A 71 -5.58 15.42 -13.29
N LYS A 72 -5.40 16.56 -12.62
CA LYS A 72 -6.43 17.15 -11.75
C LYS A 72 -7.65 17.64 -12.52
N GLU A 73 -7.46 18.21 -13.72
CA GLU A 73 -8.55 18.77 -14.53
C GLU A 73 -9.45 17.64 -15.05
N LYS A 74 -8.83 16.54 -15.50
CA LYS A 74 -9.54 15.37 -16.01
C LYS A 74 -9.94 14.38 -14.90
N ASN A 75 -9.48 14.61 -13.68
CA ASN A 75 -9.72 13.76 -12.51
C ASN A 75 -9.41 12.27 -12.77
N LYS A 76 -8.30 11.98 -13.46
CA LYS A 76 -7.86 10.61 -13.81
C LYS A 76 -6.37 10.51 -14.07
N ALA A 77 -5.88 9.28 -14.06
CA ALA A 77 -4.52 8.99 -14.49
C ALA A 77 -4.36 9.16 -16.01
N LEU A 78 -3.25 9.75 -16.41
CA LEU A 78 -2.80 9.85 -17.80
C LEU A 78 -1.39 9.27 -17.94
N PRO A 79 -1.01 8.77 -19.13
CA PRO A 79 0.35 8.33 -19.41
C PRO A 79 1.37 9.44 -19.15
N ILE A 80 2.51 9.09 -18.58
CA ILE A 80 3.56 10.04 -18.18
C ILE A 80 4.11 10.85 -19.35
N GLU A 81 4.08 10.28 -20.57
CA GLU A 81 4.53 10.94 -21.81
C GLU A 81 3.65 12.16 -22.18
N LYS A 82 2.42 12.22 -21.62
CA LYS A 82 1.48 13.35 -21.81
C LYS A 82 1.68 14.47 -20.79
N LEU A 83 2.64 14.31 -19.87
CA LEU A 83 2.93 15.31 -18.86
C LEU A 83 3.57 16.54 -19.52
N SER A 84 2.98 17.71 -19.31
CA SER A 84 3.56 18.98 -19.74
C SER A 84 4.77 19.33 -18.87
N ILE A 85 5.96 19.31 -19.46
CA ILE A 85 7.23 19.59 -18.76
C ILE A 85 7.68 21.01 -19.12
N PRO A 86 8.00 21.87 -18.14
CA PRO A 86 8.53 23.21 -18.39
C PRO A 86 9.82 23.13 -19.21
N LYS A 87 9.92 23.95 -20.27
CA LYS A 87 11.05 23.93 -21.20
C LYS A 87 12.37 24.42 -20.58
N SER A 88 12.29 25.24 -19.54
CA SER A 88 13.43 25.85 -18.85
C SER A 88 14.25 24.92 -17.97
N LEU A 89 13.76 23.69 -17.72
CA LEU A 89 14.42 22.76 -16.82
C LEU A 89 15.63 22.08 -17.46
N SER A 90 16.72 21.96 -16.71
CA SER A 90 17.84 21.08 -17.05
C SER A 90 17.42 19.61 -17.09
N LEU A 91 18.25 18.73 -17.64
CA LEU A 91 17.94 17.30 -17.73
C LEU A 91 17.64 16.67 -16.37
N LYS A 92 18.44 16.98 -15.35
CA LYS A 92 18.22 16.50 -13.98
C LYS A 92 16.88 16.99 -13.43
N GLN A 93 16.62 18.30 -13.52
CA GLN A 93 15.36 18.90 -13.05
C GLN A 93 14.14 18.32 -13.78
N LYS A 94 14.24 17.98 -15.07
CA LYS A 94 13.16 17.30 -15.81
C LYS A 94 12.87 15.93 -15.23
N ASN A 95 13.89 15.14 -14.94
CA ASN A 95 13.72 13.81 -14.35
C ASN A 95 13.09 13.92 -12.95
N ASP A 96 13.60 14.80 -12.10
CA ASP A 96 13.05 15.04 -10.76
C ASP A 96 11.59 15.53 -10.83
N PHE A 97 11.26 16.39 -11.80
CA PHE A 97 9.90 16.84 -12.04
C PHE A 97 8.99 15.70 -12.46
N ILE A 98 9.40 14.86 -13.40
CA ILE A 98 8.65 13.69 -13.85
C ILE A 98 8.40 12.75 -12.66
N ASP A 99 9.42 12.42 -11.89
CA ASP A 99 9.30 11.51 -10.75
C ASP A 99 8.40 12.09 -9.64
N SER A 100 8.41 13.43 -9.46
CA SER A 100 7.47 14.10 -8.56
C SER A 100 5.99 13.98 -8.95
N LYS A 101 5.71 13.62 -10.20
CA LYS A 101 4.35 13.47 -10.74
C LYS A 101 3.90 12.02 -10.88
N ARG A 102 4.82 11.05 -10.96
CA ARG A 102 4.50 9.62 -11.08
C ARG A 102 3.58 9.16 -9.96
N LEU A 103 2.65 8.27 -10.28
CA LEU A 103 1.76 7.67 -9.28
C LEU A 103 2.46 6.64 -8.39
N ALA A 104 3.56 6.04 -8.86
CA ALA A 104 4.45 5.23 -8.05
C ALA A 104 5.87 5.81 -8.14
N TYR A 105 6.57 5.94 -7.02
CA TYR A 105 7.90 6.54 -6.91
C TYR A 105 8.66 5.96 -5.72
N ILE A 106 9.97 6.18 -5.69
CA ILE A 106 10.81 5.80 -4.55
C ILE A 106 10.96 7.02 -3.63
N ASP A 107 10.78 6.80 -2.33
CA ASP A 107 11.02 7.81 -1.30
C ASP A 107 11.63 7.17 -0.05
N GLU A 108 12.25 7.99 0.78
CA GLU A 108 12.73 7.58 2.09
C GLU A 108 11.65 7.88 3.12
N ILE A 109 11.03 6.84 3.64
CA ILE A 109 9.95 6.95 4.61
C ILE A 109 10.29 6.19 5.90
N ASN A 110 9.73 6.65 7.02
CA ASN A 110 9.84 5.93 8.29
C ASN A 110 8.95 4.70 8.26
N VAL A 111 9.56 3.52 8.32
CA VAL A 111 8.87 2.22 8.36
C VAL A 111 8.92 1.62 9.76
N ASN A 112 8.00 0.71 10.05
CA ASN A 112 8.03 -0.12 11.27
C ASN A 112 9.00 -1.28 11.05
N TRP A 113 10.22 -1.16 11.53
CA TRP A 113 11.24 -2.20 11.39
C TRP A 113 11.27 -3.11 12.61
N CYS A 114 11.22 -4.41 12.39
CA CYS A 114 11.42 -5.43 13.42
C CYS A 114 12.69 -6.22 13.10
N GLU A 115 13.71 -6.07 13.95
CA GLU A 115 15.03 -6.71 13.75
C GLU A 115 14.93 -8.24 13.83
N GLU A 116 14.22 -8.75 14.82
CA GLU A 116 14.06 -10.19 15.04
C GLU A 116 13.31 -10.91 13.92
N LEU A 117 12.37 -10.21 13.27
CA LEU A 117 11.65 -10.74 12.12
C LEU A 117 12.36 -10.44 10.81
N GLY A 118 13.34 -9.50 10.81
CA GLY A 118 14.12 -9.09 9.65
C GLY A 118 13.27 -8.44 8.55
N THR A 119 12.18 -7.74 8.93
CA THR A 119 11.23 -7.20 7.95
C THR A 119 10.55 -5.92 8.42
N VAL A 120 9.93 -5.22 7.45
CA VAL A 120 9.04 -4.09 7.69
C VAL A 120 7.64 -4.61 7.97
N LEU A 121 6.99 -4.05 8.99
CA LEU A 121 5.63 -4.38 9.39
C LEU A 121 4.66 -3.27 9.02
N SER A 122 3.42 -3.64 8.71
CA SER A 122 2.32 -2.69 8.55
C SER A 122 1.94 -2.06 9.91
N ASN A 123 1.13 -1.02 9.91
CA ASN A 123 0.70 -0.41 11.17
C ASN A 123 -0.20 -1.36 11.98
N GLU A 124 -0.98 -2.20 11.30
CA GLU A 124 -1.88 -3.19 11.90
C GLU A 124 -1.11 -4.34 12.57
N GLU A 125 0.10 -4.64 12.11
CA GLU A 125 0.98 -5.67 12.69
C GLU A 125 1.80 -5.17 13.89
N VAL A 126 1.60 -3.91 14.32
CA VAL A 126 2.28 -3.32 15.48
C VAL A 126 1.28 -2.96 16.57
N ILE A 127 1.37 -3.64 17.70
CA ILE A 127 0.49 -3.43 18.86
C ILE A 127 1.35 -3.00 20.06
N GLY A 128 1.11 -1.79 20.56
CA GLY A 128 1.84 -1.27 21.72
C GLY A 128 3.37 -1.19 21.52
N GLY A 129 3.84 -0.98 20.28
CA GLY A 129 5.27 -0.91 19.92
C GLY A 129 5.94 -2.29 19.74
N LEU A 130 5.15 -3.35 19.79
CA LEU A 130 5.62 -4.73 19.57
C LEU A 130 4.98 -5.32 18.32
N SER A 131 5.68 -6.27 17.69
CA SER A 131 5.12 -7.03 16.57
C SER A 131 3.98 -7.94 17.06
N GLU A 132 2.86 -7.98 16.34
CA GLU A 132 1.75 -8.91 16.62
C GLU A 132 2.26 -10.35 16.65
N ARG A 133 3.13 -10.70 15.73
CA ARG A 133 3.78 -12.01 15.67
C ARG A 133 5.09 -12.00 16.47
N GLY A 134 5.11 -12.75 17.57
CA GLY A 134 6.30 -12.99 18.39
C GLY A 134 6.53 -11.95 19.49
N GLY A 135 5.81 -10.83 19.51
CA GLY A 135 5.94 -9.81 20.57
C GLY A 135 7.30 -9.12 20.60
N PHE A 136 7.97 -8.97 19.45
CA PHE A 136 9.29 -8.38 19.36
C PHE A 136 9.25 -6.85 19.27
N PRO A 137 10.25 -6.13 19.78
CA PRO A 137 10.33 -4.67 19.66
C PRO A 137 10.31 -4.20 18.21
N VAL A 138 9.55 -3.13 17.94
CA VAL A 138 9.45 -2.49 16.64
C VAL A 138 9.93 -1.05 16.75
N VAL A 139 10.82 -0.64 15.85
CA VAL A 139 11.37 0.71 15.81
C VAL A 139 11.02 1.43 14.51
N LYS A 140 10.89 2.75 14.56
CA LYS A 140 10.78 3.56 13.35
C LYS A 140 12.17 3.73 12.74
N LYS A 141 12.33 3.32 11.46
CA LYS A 141 13.60 3.40 10.73
C LYS A 141 13.36 4.02 9.34
N PRO A 142 14.14 5.02 8.94
CA PRO A 142 14.07 5.55 7.58
C PRO A 142 14.60 4.50 6.59
N MET A 143 13.81 4.19 5.58
CA MET A 143 14.18 3.25 4.52
C MET A 143 13.63 3.69 3.17
N LYS A 144 14.39 3.48 2.10
CA LYS A 144 13.90 3.66 0.74
C LYS A 144 12.84 2.62 0.42
N GLN A 145 11.66 3.10 0.07
CA GLN A 145 10.50 2.27 -0.24
C GLN A 145 9.82 2.75 -1.53
N TRP A 146 9.13 1.84 -2.20
CA TRP A 146 8.17 2.21 -3.22
C TRP A 146 6.94 2.79 -2.54
N VAL A 147 6.55 3.98 -2.98
CA VAL A 147 5.39 4.71 -2.47
C VAL A 147 4.40 4.96 -3.60
N MET A 148 3.11 4.81 -3.32
CA MET A 148 2.03 5.11 -4.28
C MET A 148 1.25 6.34 -3.83
N ARG A 149 0.97 7.27 -4.75
CA ARG A 149 0.21 8.51 -4.47
C ARG A 149 -1.29 8.24 -4.41
N ILE A 150 -1.71 7.31 -3.56
CA ILE A 150 -3.13 6.91 -3.42
C ILE A 150 -4.03 8.07 -3.00
N THR A 151 -3.51 9.01 -2.22
CA THR A 151 -4.25 10.19 -1.74
C THR A 151 -4.75 11.10 -2.87
N LYS A 152 -4.19 11.00 -4.09
CA LYS A 152 -4.71 11.73 -5.26
C LYS A 152 -6.13 11.30 -5.66
N TYR A 153 -6.55 10.12 -5.22
CA TYR A 153 -7.87 9.55 -5.51
C TYR A 153 -8.83 9.62 -4.32
N SER A 154 -8.38 10.06 -3.13
CA SER A 154 -9.17 10.02 -1.90
C SER A 154 -10.50 10.77 -2.03
N GLU A 155 -10.48 11.97 -2.58
CA GLU A 155 -11.69 12.79 -2.75
C GLU A 155 -12.66 12.17 -3.78
N ARG A 156 -12.12 11.64 -4.89
CA ARG A 156 -12.90 10.95 -5.87
C ARG A 156 -13.55 9.69 -5.29
N LEU A 157 -12.79 8.85 -4.59
CA LEU A 157 -13.30 7.66 -3.94
C LEU A 157 -14.44 8.00 -2.97
N LEU A 158 -14.25 9.06 -2.16
CA LEU A 158 -15.27 9.52 -1.20
C LEU A 158 -16.56 9.99 -1.90
N ASN A 159 -16.42 10.74 -2.99
CA ASN A 159 -17.56 11.25 -3.74
C ASN A 159 -18.31 10.14 -4.51
N ASP A 160 -17.58 9.19 -5.09
CA ASP A 160 -18.15 8.10 -5.87
C ASP A 160 -18.97 7.12 -5.02
N LEU A 161 -18.74 7.04 -3.70
CA LEU A 161 -19.55 6.25 -2.76
C LEU A 161 -21.04 6.63 -2.80
N LYS A 162 -21.38 7.88 -3.12
CA LYS A 162 -22.75 8.35 -3.19
C LYS A 162 -23.58 7.66 -4.28
N ASN A 163 -22.88 7.22 -5.34
CA ASN A 163 -23.50 6.63 -6.53
C ASN A 163 -23.56 5.09 -6.48
N LEU A 164 -23.07 4.48 -5.40
CA LEU A 164 -23.06 3.03 -5.23
C LEU A 164 -24.34 2.57 -4.52
N ASP A 165 -24.94 1.50 -5.03
CA ASP A 165 -26.04 0.79 -4.37
C ASP A 165 -25.48 -0.18 -3.32
N TRP A 166 -24.87 0.38 -2.27
CA TRP A 166 -24.29 -0.36 -1.15
C TRP A 166 -25.03 -0.02 0.15
N PRO A 167 -25.07 -0.96 1.10
CA PRO A 167 -25.56 -0.68 2.46
C PRO A 167 -24.83 0.51 3.10
N GLU A 168 -25.56 1.35 3.83
CA GLU A 168 -24.99 2.55 4.46
C GLU A 168 -23.87 2.23 5.47
N SER A 169 -23.93 1.09 6.13
CA SER A 169 -22.84 0.62 7.02
C SER A 169 -21.52 0.45 6.28
N ILE A 170 -21.56 -0.11 5.06
CA ILE A 170 -20.38 -0.27 4.20
C ILE A 170 -19.87 1.08 3.74
N LYS A 171 -20.74 1.97 3.27
CA LYS A 171 -20.35 3.34 2.86
C LYS A 171 -19.70 4.10 4.02
N THR A 172 -20.27 3.98 5.23
CA THR A 172 -19.73 4.62 6.43
C THR A 172 -18.34 4.06 6.78
N SER A 173 -18.15 2.75 6.72
CA SER A 173 -16.84 2.14 6.93
C SER A 173 -15.79 2.64 5.93
N GLN A 174 -16.16 2.77 4.64
CA GLN A 174 -15.27 3.31 3.62
C GLN A 174 -14.93 4.79 3.85
N LYS A 175 -15.93 5.62 4.22
CA LYS A 175 -15.70 7.04 4.58
C LYS A 175 -14.74 7.17 5.77
N ASN A 176 -14.95 6.38 6.81
CA ASN A 176 -14.11 6.39 8.00
C ASN A 176 -12.68 5.93 7.70
N TRP A 177 -12.52 4.93 6.81
CA TRP A 177 -11.21 4.46 6.37
C TRP A 177 -10.43 5.54 5.59
N ILE A 178 -11.11 6.26 4.68
CA ILE A 178 -10.50 7.39 3.95
C ILE A 178 -10.14 8.50 4.91
N GLY A 179 -10.96 8.75 5.94
CA GLY A 179 -10.65 9.61 7.06
C GLY A 179 -10.47 11.08 6.68
N LYS A 180 -11.32 11.64 5.79
CA LYS A 180 -11.26 13.06 5.48
C LYS A 180 -11.48 13.88 6.74
N SER A 181 -10.48 14.69 7.09
CA SER A 181 -10.53 15.67 8.19
C SER A 181 -10.43 17.08 7.62
N GLU A 182 -11.22 17.98 8.15
CA GLU A 182 -11.19 19.40 7.80
C GLU A 182 -10.86 20.19 9.07
N GLY A 183 -9.89 21.09 8.98
CA GLY A 183 -9.46 21.93 10.09
C GLY A 183 -9.05 23.30 9.57
N ALA A 184 -8.68 24.17 10.48
CA ALA A 184 -8.17 25.51 10.17
C ALA A 184 -6.69 25.62 10.53
N GLU A 185 -5.90 26.21 9.66
CA GLU A 185 -4.54 26.63 9.95
C GLU A 185 -4.56 28.09 10.43
N ILE A 186 -4.10 28.32 11.65
CA ILE A 186 -4.11 29.62 12.28
C ILE A 186 -2.67 30.06 12.53
N SER A 187 -2.29 31.19 11.97
CA SER A 187 -0.97 31.79 12.18
C SER A 187 -1.03 32.84 13.30
N PHE A 188 -0.30 32.60 14.38
CA PHE A 188 -0.13 33.57 15.47
C PHE A 188 1.17 34.31 15.28
N LYS A 189 1.11 35.66 15.35
CA LYS A 189 2.31 36.50 15.44
C LYS A 189 2.82 36.53 16.88
N VAL A 190 4.09 36.18 17.05
CA VAL A 190 4.79 36.27 18.34
C VAL A 190 5.80 37.40 18.28
N ASP A 191 6.25 37.92 19.42
CA ASP A 191 7.29 38.93 19.51
C ASP A 191 8.51 38.56 18.64
N ASN A 192 9.09 39.54 17.96
CA ASN A 192 10.20 39.40 17.00
C ASN A 192 9.81 38.84 15.61
N ASN A 193 8.60 39.08 15.12
CA ASN A 193 8.15 38.66 13.78
C ASN A 193 8.19 37.15 13.52
N LYS A 194 8.22 36.30 14.55
CA LYS A 194 8.02 34.88 14.40
C LYS A 194 6.55 34.58 14.24
N LEU A 195 6.23 33.68 13.29
CA LEU A 195 4.90 33.09 13.14
C LEU A 195 4.92 31.71 13.78
N ILE A 196 3.89 31.41 14.55
CA ILE A 196 3.57 30.05 14.99
C ILE A 196 2.31 29.62 14.24
N GLU A 197 2.43 28.57 13.45
CA GLU A 197 1.31 27.96 12.73
C GLU A 197 0.76 26.80 13.54
N VAL A 198 -0.54 26.84 13.79
CA VAL A 198 -1.26 25.81 14.54
C VAL A 198 -2.42 25.34 13.68
N PHE A 199 -2.52 24.04 13.50
CA PHE A 199 -3.66 23.40 12.84
C PHE A 199 -4.62 22.85 13.91
N THR A 200 -5.93 23.14 13.77
CA THR A 200 -6.99 22.66 14.68
C THR A 200 -7.98 21.77 13.94
#